data_b95a29fd39f6f8f9086efd7a5a3cb76f
#
_entry.id   b95a29fd39f6f8f9086efd7a5a3cb76f
#
_cell.length_a   1.000
_cell.length_b   1.000
_cell.length_c   1.000
_cell.angle_alpha   90.00
_cell.angle_beta   90.00
_cell.angle_gamma   90.00
#
_symmetry.space_group_name_H-M   'P 1'
#
loop_
_entity.id
_entity.type
_entity.pdbx_description
1 polymer ?
#
loop_
_entity_poly.entity_id
_entity_poly.type
_entity_poly.pdbx_seq_one_letter_code
_entity_poly.pdbx_strand_id
1 'polypeptide(L)'
;MIAEHINDDESHPLVLSSNNCFVNSGKWFDPYDNLYYYNSSEVQIDHVVALYEAHKSGAWAFPSARKLKFANNIEFDDLLIAVGASSNSKKSAYDPSEWVPNNTAYICEYVQKWLNIKSEFRLSLDQDERNAIEEIYQSQNCSF
;
A
#
# COMPACT_ATOMS: atom_id res chain seq x y z
N MET A 1 2.55 2.89 11.20
CA MET A 1 1.97 4.25 11.23
C MET A 1 2.95 5.34 11.70
N ILE A 2 3.77 5.09 12.72
CA ILE A 2 4.78 6.08 13.16
C ILE A 2 5.76 6.40 12.02
N ALA A 3 6.25 5.38 11.31
CA ALA A 3 7.19 5.56 10.20
C ALA A 3 6.62 6.33 8.99
N GLU A 4 5.29 6.30 8.82
CA GLU A 4 4.59 6.99 7.74
C GLU A 4 4.12 8.40 8.13
N HIS A 5 4.32 8.78 9.40
CA HIS A 5 3.98 10.11 9.87
C HIS A 5 4.92 11.15 9.25
N ILE A 6 4.35 12.28 8.82
CA ILE A 6 5.12 13.41 8.27
C ILE A 6 5.73 14.20 9.44
N ASN A 7 7.01 13.93 9.73
CA ASN A 7 7.69 14.49 10.89
C ASN A 7 8.06 15.99 10.76
N ASP A 8 8.04 16.54 9.55
CA ASP A 8 8.47 17.92 9.28
C ASP A 8 7.38 18.97 9.54
N ASP A 9 6.18 18.54 9.92
CA ASP A 9 5.07 19.43 10.22
C ASP A 9 4.91 19.64 11.72
N GLU A 10 5.55 20.67 12.24
CA GLU A 10 5.46 21.04 13.68
C GLU A 10 4.04 21.40 14.14
N SER A 11 3.14 21.74 13.20
CA SER A 11 1.74 22.05 13.53
C SER A 11 0.89 20.82 13.83
N HIS A 12 1.35 19.64 13.40
CA HIS A 12 0.66 18.36 13.60
C HIS A 12 1.63 17.30 14.13
N PRO A 13 2.12 17.44 15.36
CA PRO A 13 3.07 16.50 15.94
C PRO A 13 2.44 15.13 16.16
N LEU A 14 3.27 14.09 16.13
CA LEU A 14 2.84 12.75 16.51
C LEU A 14 2.48 12.71 18.00
N VAL A 15 1.24 12.33 18.29
CA VAL A 15 0.73 12.20 19.67
C VAL A 15 0.48 10.73 19.99
N LEU A 16 1.15 10.25 21.03
CA LEU A 16 0.97 8.90 21.53
C LEU A 16 -0.01 8.88 22.71
N SER A 17 -0.57 7.70 22.98
CA SER A 17 -1.34 7.45 24.21
C SER A 17 -0.46 7.58 25.45
N SER A 18 -1.07 7.71 26.62
CA SER A 18 -0.37 7.89 27.91
C SER A 18 0.61 6.76 28.24
N ASN A 19 0.40 5.56 27.72
CA ASN A 19 1.29 4.40 27.89
C ASN A 19 2.23 4.18 26.70
N ASN A 20 2.25 5.11 25.73
CA ASN A 20 3.03 5.03 24.47
C ASN A 20 2.76 3.79 23.60
N CYS A 21 1.65 3.09 23.84
CA CYS A 21 1.31 1.87 23.08
C CYS A 21 0.52 2.15 21.80
N PHE A 22 -0.15 3.29 21.72
CA PHE A 22 -1.01 3.65 20.58
C PHE A 22 -0.68 5.04 20.06
N VAL A 23 -0.86 5.21 18.75
CA VAL A 23 -0.82 6.53 18.11
C VAL A 23 -2.23 7.11 18.12
N ASN A 24 -2.38 8.31 18.66
CA ASN A 24 -3.67 9.03 18.71
C ASN A 24 -3.85 9.95 17.52
N SER A 25 -2.86 10.78 17.25
CA SER A 25 -2.91 11.75 16.14
C SER A 25 -1.52 12.03 15.57
N GLY A 26 -1.50 12.61 14.38
CA GLY A 26 -0.31 12.97 13.66
C GLY A 26 -0.68 13.57 12.31
N LYS A 27 0.17 13.42 11.31
CA LYS A 27 -0.13 13.80 9.93
C LYS A 27 0.30 12.70 8.99
N TRP A 28 -0.62 12.20 8.20
CA TRP A 28 -0.38 11.18 7.17
C TRP A 28 -0.91 11.67 5.83
N PHE A 29 -0.19 11.38 4.78
CA PHE A 29 -0.63 11.61 3.41
C PHE A 29 -1.06 10.29 2.79
N ASP A 30 -2.32 10.21 2.33
CA ASP A 30 -2.80 9.09 1.54
C ASP A 30 -2.60 9.38 0.05
N PRO A 31 -1.66 8.70 -0.63
CA PRO A 31 -1.45 8.91 -2.05
C PRO A 31 -2.57 8.35 -2.92
N TYR A 32 -3.44 7.47 -2.40
CA TYR A 32 -4.54 6.89 -3.16
C TYR A 32 -5.64 7.91 -3.46
N ASP A 33 -5.95 8.80 -2.51
CA ASP A 33 -6.98 9.83 -2.65
C ASP A 33 -6.44 11.26 -2.70
N ASN A 34 -5.13 11.43 -2.49
CA ASN A 34 -4.43 12.72 -2.45
C ASN A 34 -4.90 13.62 -1.27
N LEU A 35 -5.22 13.00 -0.13
CA LEU A 35 -5.68 13.69 1.05
C LEU A 35 -4.73 13.49 2.23
N TYR A 36 -4.77 14.47 3.16
CA TYR A 36 -4.10 14.38 4.45
C TYR A 36 -5.08 13.94 5.54
N TYR A 37 -4.58 13.10 6.44
CA TYR A 37 -5.31 12.62 7.61
C TYR A 37 -4.54 12.97 8.88
N TYR A 38 -5.25 13.32 9.94
CA TYR A 38 -4.65 13.81 11.19
C TYR A 38 -4.98 12.94 12.40
N ASN A 39 -6.01 12.13 12.30
CA ASN A 39 -6.44 11.22 13.35
C ASN A 39 -6.09 9.77 12.96
N SER A 40 -5.40 9.06 13.84
CA SER A 40 -4.99 7.67 13.58
C SER A 40 -6.16 6.72 13.32
N SER A 41 -7.36 7.03 13.84
CA SER A 41 -8.57 6.22 13.58
C SER A 41 -9.06 6.28 12.14
N GLU A 42 -8.62 7.28 11.37
CA GLU A 42 -8.97 7.45 9.96
C GLU A 42 -7.94 6.79 9.02
N VAL A 43 -6.82 6.31 9.56
CA VAL A 43 -5.69 5.77 8.80
C VAL A 43 -5.51 4.28 9.08
N GLN A 44 -5.23 3.51 8.04
CA GLN A 44 -4.97 2.08 8.12
C GLN A 44 -3.67 1.74 7.38
N ILE A 45 -3.02 0.66 7.79
CA ILE A 45 -1.91 0.10 7.03
C ILE A 45 -2.48 -0.80 5.95
N ASP A 46 -2.19 -0.47 4.70
CA ASP A 46 -2.51 -1.27 3.55
C ASP A 46 -1.30 -2.09 3.10
N HIS A 47 -1.52 -3.35 2.75
CA HIS A 47 -0.59 -4.11 1.93
C HIS A 47 -0.85 -3.73 0.46
N VAL A 48 0.11 -3.11 -0.21
CA VAL A 48 -0.05 -2.68 -1.62
C VAL A 48 -0.50 -3.86 -2.47
N VAL A 49 0.16 -5.01 -2.37
CA VAL A 49 -0.40 -6.30 -2.82
C VAL A 49 -1.09 -6.95 -1.62
N ALA A 50 -2.41 -6.99 -1.62
CA ALA A 50 -3.20 -7.52 -0.53
C ALA A 50 -2.81 -8.96 -0.18
N LEU A 51 -2.93 -9.33 1.10
CA LEU A 51 -2.56 -10.68 1.56
C LEU A 51 -3.30 -11.78 0.80
N TYR A 52 -4.58 -11.59 0.52
CA TYR A 52 -5.38 -12.55 -0.25
C TYR A 52 -4.93 -12.63 -1.71
N GLU A 53 -4.61 -11.50 -2.34
CA GLU A 53 -4.05 -11.46 -3.69
C GLU A 53 -2.68 -12.17 -3.74
N ALA A 54 -1.81 -11.89 -2.78
CA ALA A 54 -0.54 -12.60 -2.66
C ALA A 54 -0.73 -14.11 -2.51
N HIS A 55 -1.71 -14.54 -1.69
CA HIS A 55 -2.05 -15.95 -1.52
C HIS A 55 -2.43 -16.59 -2.86
N LYS A 56 -3.35 -15.99 -3.62
CA LYS A 56 -3.78 -16.50 -4.92
C LYS A 56 -2.63 -16.58 -5.95
N SER A 57 -1.69 -15.64 -5.89
CA SER A 57 -0.59 -15.51 -6.85
C SER A 57 0.68 -16.28 -6.50
N GLY A 58 0.64 -17.14 -5.47
CA GLY A 58 1.72 -18.07 -5.15
C GLY A 58 2.12 -18.14 -3.67
N ALA A 59 1.73 -17.17 -2.83
CA ALA A 59 2.11 -17.18 -1.42
C ALA A 59 1.44 -18.33 -0.62
N TRP A 60 0.46 -19.01 -1.18
CA TRP A 60 -0.11 -20.23 -0.59
C TRP A 60 0.97 -21.29 -0.33
N ALA A 61 2.00 -21.34 -1.19
CA ALA A 61 3.12 -22.29 -1.11
C ALA A 61 4.27 -21.81 -0.19
N PHE A 62 4.20 -20.59 0.35
CA PHE A 62 5.26 -20.07 1.18
C PHE A 62 5.37 -20.84 2.51
N PRO A 63 6.59 -21.12 2.99
CA PRO A 63 6.79 -21.50 4.37
C PRO A 63 6.27 -20.44 5.34
N SER A 64 5.88 -20.83 6.55
CA SER A 64 5.31 -19.92 7.55
C SER A 64 6.17 -18.68 7.82
N ALA A 65 7.50 -18.83 7.89
CA ALA A 65 8.44 -17.73 8.08
C ALA A 65 8.37 -16.70 6.93
N ARG A 66 8.21 -17.16 5.68
CA ARG A 66 8.08 -16.27 4.51
C ARG A 66 6.72 -15.59 4.46
N LYS A 67 5.65 -16.26 4.87
CA LYS A 67 4.32 -15.64 5.03
C LYS A 67 4.36 -14.52 6.06
N LEU A 68 5.00 -14.78 7.20
CA LEU A 68 5.16 -13.78 8.26
C LEU A 68 6.00 -12.58 7.79
N LYS A 69 7.07 -12.84 7.04
CA LYS A 69 7.90 -11.79 6.44
C LYS A 69 7.10 -10.93 5.46
N PHE A 70 6.30 -11.54 4.59
CA PHE A 70 5.43 -10.80 3.69
C PHE A 70 4.43 -9.93 4.45
N ALA A 71 3.80 -10.46 5.48
CA ALA A 71 2.77 -9.74 6.23
C ALA A 71 3.30 -8.55 7.04
N ASN A 72 4.57 -8.58 7.48
CA ASN A 72 5.08 -7.64 8.48
C ASN A 72 6.42 -6.98 8.10
N ASN A 73 6.89 -7.12 6.87
CA ASN A 73 8.19 -6.59 6.48
C ASN A 73 8.14 -5.07 6.28
N ILE A 74 8.64 -4.34 7.25
CA ILE A 74 8.78 -2.87 7.21
C ILE A 74 10.08 -2.39 6.56
N GLU A 75 10.99 -3.30 6.22
CA GLU A 75 12.26 -2.98 5.55
C GLU A 75 12.14 -2.87 4.03
N PHE A 76 11.05 -3.40 3.47
CA PHE A 76 10.72 -3.30 2.05
C PHE A 76 9.68 -2.20 1.84
N ASP A 77 10.13 -1.01 1.51
CA ASP A 77 9.35 0.23 1.50
C ASP A 77 8.08 0.18 0.62
N ASP A 78 8.07 -0.68 -0.40
CA ASP A 78 6.91 -0.77 -1.30
C ASP A 78 5.74 -1.57 -0.71
N LEU A 79 5.98 -2.40 0.30
CA LEU A 79 5.03 -3.43 0.73
C LEU A 79 3.85 -2.88 1.52
N LEU A 80 4.12 -1.97 2.45
CA LEU A 80 3.13 -1.42 3.39
C LEU A 80 3.04 0.09 3.24
N ILE A 81 1.83 0.61 3.29
CA ILE A 81 1.59 2.05 3.19
C ILE A 81 0.45 2.47 4.12
N ALA A 82 0.57 3.66 4.73
CA ALA A 82 -0.51 4.26 5.49
C ALA A 82 -1.46 4.99 4.55
N VAL A 83 -2.73 4.63 4.57
CA VAL A 83 -3.78 5.19 3.71
C VAL A 83 -5.05 5.46 4.50
N GLY A 84 -5.94 6.28 3.97
CA GLY A 84 -7.27 6.48 4.55
C GLY A 84 -8.09 5.19 4.57
N ALA A 85 -8.86 4.99 5.63
CA ALA A 85 -9.70 3.80 5.79
C ALA A 85 -10.68 3.60 4.62
N SER A 86 -11.18 4.69 4.03
CA SER A 86 -12.07 4.64 2.87
C SER A 86 -11.37 4.11 1.62
N SER A 87 -10.15 4.60 1.34
CA SER A 87 -9.33 4.12 0.21
C SER A 87 -9.00 2.65 0.37
N ASN A 88 -8.59 2.24 1.57
CA ASN A 88 -8.25 0.85 1.86
C ASN A 88 -9.47 -0.09 1.68
N SER A 89 -10.64 0.33 2.17
CA SER A 89 -11.87 -0.44 2.00
C SER A 89 -12.29 -0.61 0.54
N LYS A 90 -12.14 0.44 -0.28
CA LYS A 90 -12.46 0.38 -1.71
C LYS A 90 -11.48 -0.49 -2.49
N LYS A 91 -10.20 -0.40 -2.15
CA LYS A 91 -9.16 -1.24 -2.74
C LYS A 91 -9.39 -2.71 -2.45
N SER A 92 -9.80 -3.05 -1.23
CA SER A 92 -10.04 -4.44 -0.83
C SER A 92 -8.84 -5.35 -1.19
N ALA A 93 -9.10 -6.54 -1.72
CA ALA A 93 -8.08 -7.48 -2.22
C ALA A 93 -7.94 -7.44 -3.75
N TYR A 94 -8.38 -6.37 -4.38
CA TYR A 94 -8.37 -6.20 -5.83
C TYR A 94 -6.96 -6.01 -6.39
N ASP A 95 -6.73 -6.51 -7.59
CA ASP A 95 -5.55 -6.25 -8.39
C ASP A 95 -5.74 -5.03 -9.32
N PRO A 96 -4.73 -4.57 -10.06
CA PRO A 96 -4.85 -3.40 -10.94
C PRO A 96 -5.85 -3.53 -12.10
N SER A 97 -6.33 -4.73 -12.42
CA SER A 97 -7.41 -4.92 -13.40
C SER A 97 -8.79 -4.57 -12.84
N GLU A 98 -8.92 -4.59 -11.52
CA GLU A 98 -10.18 -4.39 -10.80
C GLU A 98 -10.23 -3.04 -10.08
N TRP A 99 -9.08 -2.54 -9.62
CA TRP A 99 -8.99 -1.27 -8.89
C TRP A 99 -7.62 -0.62 -9.04
N VAL A 100 -7.61 0.69 -9.20
CA VAL A 100 -6.42 1.56 -9.10
C VAL A 100 -6.76 2.80 -8.27
N PRO A 101 -5.76 3.51 -7.71
CA PRO A 101 -5.99 4.75 -7.00
C PRO A 101 -6.73 5.81 -7.82
N ASN A 102 -7.63 6.58 -7.17
CA ASN A 102 -8.30 7.72 -7.80
C ASN A 102 -7.34 8.86 -8.12
N ASN A 103 -6.25 8.98 -7.37
CA ASN A 103 -5.19 9.94 -7.64
C ASN A 103 -4.38 9.51 -8.86
N THR A 104 -4.70 10.05 -10.01
CA THR A 104 -4.04 9.67 -11.29
C THR A 104 -2.55 9.95 -11.29
N ALA A 105 -2.08 10.94 -10.53
CA ALA A 105 -0.65 11.24 -10.40
C ALA A 105 0.14 10.13 -9.69
N TYR A 106 -0.54 9.28 -8.93
CA TYR A 106 0.08 8.18 -8.20
C TYR A 106 0.00 6.82 -8.91
N ILE A 107 -0.80 6.69 -9.97
CA ILE A 107 -1.06 5.39 -10.60
C ILE A 107 0.23 4.72 -11.10
N CYS A 108 1.14 5.47 -11.72
CA CYS A 108 2.41 4.90 -12.19
C CYS A 108 3.26 4.35 -11.03
N GLU A 109 3.37 5.11 -9.93
CA GLU A 109 4.10 4.67 -8.74
C GLU A 109 3.43 3.45 -8.09
N TYR A 110 2.11 3.45 -8.00
CA TYR A 110 1.34 2.32 -7.47
C TYR A 110 1.62 1.03 -8.24
N VAL A 111 1.56 1.08 -9.57
CA VAL A 111 1.83 -0.08 -10.42
C VAL A 111 3.29 -0.51 -10.33
N GLN A 112 4.23 0.44 -10.21
CA GLN A 112 5.64 0.09 -10.01
C GLN A 112 5.85 -0.64 -8.68
N LYS A 113 5.26 -0.16 -7.58
CA LYS A 113 5.31 -0.85 -6.29
C LYS A 113 4.70 -2.25 -6.37
N TRP A 114 3.58 -2.38 -7.04
CA TRP A 114 2.93 -3.67 -7.31
C TRP A 114 3.87 -4.66 -7.97
N LEU A 115 4.51 -4.25 -9.07
CA LEU A 115 5.46 -5.08 -9.79
C LEU A 115 6.70 -5.42 -8.97
N ASN A 116 7.23 -4.45 -8.21
CA ASN A 116 8.38 -4.67 -7.33
C ASN A 116 8.08 -5.73 -6.26
N ILE A 117 6.90 -5.67 -5.65
CA ILE A 117 6.46 -6.65 -4.65
C ILE A 117 6.31 -8.04 -5.28
N LYS A 118 5.59 -8.12 -6.40
CA LYS A 118 5.38 -9.39 -7.11
C LYS A 118 6.71 -10.02 -7.53
N SER A 119 7.66 -9.21 -7.99
CA SER A 119 9.02 -9.65 -8.35
C SER A 119 9.83 -10.12 -7.13
N GLU A 120 9.89 -9.32 -6.07
CA GLU A 120 10.66 -9.64 -4.85
C GLU A 120 10.20 -10.95 -4.20
N PHE A 121 8.89 -11.13 -4.12
CA PHE A 121 8.30 -12.33 -3.51
C PHE A 121 8.03 -13.47 -4.49
N ARG A 122 8.38 -13.30 -5.78
CA ARG A 122 8.17 -14.28 -6.85
C ARG A 122 6.71 -14.73 -6.97
N LEU A 123 5.81 -13.75 -6.91
CA LEU A 123 4.38 -13.94 -7.11
C LEU A 123 4.04 -13.81 -8.61
N SER A 124 3.04 -14.55 -9.06
CA SER A 124 2.60 -14.49 -10.46
C SER A 124 1.72 -13.28 -10.75
N LEU A 125 1.70 -12.89 -12.02
CA LEU A 125 0.72 -12.00 -12.61
C LEU A 125 -0.23 -12.83 -13.47
N ASP A 126 -1.52 -12.70 -13.32
CA ASP A 126 -2.48 -13.28 -14.24
C ASP A 126 -2.60 -12.44 -15.53
N GLN A 127 -3.38 -12.91 -16.50
CA GLN A 127 -3.47 -12.23 -17.80
C GLN A 127 -4.20 -10.90 -17.74
N ASP A 128 -5.26 -10.80 -16.94
CA ASP A 128 -6.04 -9.56 -16.80
C ASP A 128 -5.22 -8.49 -16.09
N GLU A 129 -4.50 -8.89 -15.04
CA GLU A 129 -3.55 -8.04 -14.32
C GLU A 129 -2.45 -7.50 -15.25
N ARG A 130 -1.84 -8.36 -16.09
CA ARG A 130 -0.83 -7.94 -17.08
C ARG A 130 -1.39 -6.94 -18.09
N ASN A 131 -2.55 -7.24 -18.64
CA ASN A 131 -3.19 -6.39 -19.65
C ASN A 131 -3.51 -5.00 -19.06
N ALA A 132 -4.05 -4.96 -17.83
CA ALA A 132 -4.35 -3.71 -17.15
C ALA A 132 -3.08 -2.88 -16.87
N ILE A 133 -2.01 -3.52 -16.43
CA ILE A 133 -0.73 -2.87 -16.16
C ILE A 133 -0.13 -2.29 -17.46
N GLU A 134 -0.14 -3.05 -18.56
CA GLU A 134 0.33 -2.57 -19.85
C GLU A 134 -0.48 -1.37 -20.37
N GLU A 135 -1.81 -1.42 -20.25
CA GLU A 135 -2.69 -0.30 -20.60
C GLU A 135 -2.40 0.95 -19.77
N ILE A 136 -2.19 0.79 -18.46
CA ILE A 136 -1.82 1.88 -17.56
C ILE A 136 -0.48 2.49 -17.99
N TYR A 137 0.52 1.69 -18.28
CA TYR A 137 1.82 2.17 -18.76
C TYR A 137 1.71 3.05 -19.98
N GLN A 138 0.90 2.63 -20.95
CA GLN A 138 0.70 3.38 -22.19
C GLN A 138 -0.14 4.63 -21.98
N SER A 139 -1.27 4.52 -21.28
CA SER A 139 -2.23 5.62 -21.12
C SER A 139 -1.75 6.72 -20.19
N GLN A 140 -0.98 6.37 -19.16
CA GLN A 140 -0.41 7.30 -18.17
C GLN A 140 1.01 7.78 -18.52
N ASN A 141 1.60 7.31 -19.62
CA ASN A 141 2.99 7.56 -20.00
C ASN A 141 3.98 7.23 -18.86
N CYS A 142 3.78 6.11 -18.18
CA CYS A 142 4.68 5.70 -17.11
C CYS A 142 6.08 5.44 -17.66
N SER A 143 7.09 5.93 -16.95
CA SER A 143 8.50 5.67 -17.24
C SER A 143 9.18 5.15 -15.96
N PHE A 144 9.85 4.05 -16.08
CA PHE A 144 10.58 3.43 -14.97
C PHE A 144 12.04 3.23 -15.33
#